data_6f240163d935997d8c4a3a293196f8b9
#
_entry.id   6f240163d935997d8c4a3a293196f8b9
#
_cell.length_a   1.000
_cell.length_b   1.000
_cell.length_c   1.000
_cell.angle_alpha   90.00
_cell.angle_beta   90.00
_cell.angle_gamma   90.00
#
_symmetry.space_group_name_H-M   'P 1'
#
loop_
_entity.id
_entity.type
_entity.pdbx_description
1 polymer ?
#
loop_
_entity_poly.entity_id
_entity_poly.type
_entity_poly.pdbx_seq_one_letter_code
_entity_poly.pdbx_strand_id
1 'polypeptide(L)'
;TRAYAFSPDGGQLAFLRFDESEVPLMEMMRFDGKLYNRAYSFKYPKAGERNSVVQLWIADLETGARERIDTGEETDQYIPRIGWTPDGRPWYYRLNRRQNTFEMIVCEPHGAQRTVYEERAQQYVERVDDGTVTFVDRDRFLVRQESHTGYMHLYLYSIRRGFLAQVTKGAWEVTAVVGTDGKRVWYLSTE
;
A
#
# COMPACT_ATOMS: atom_id res chain seq x y z
N THR A 1 -5.72 -7.25 -2.90
CA THR A 1 -4.40 -7.04 -2.27
C THR A 1 -3.35 -7.76 -3.10
N ARG A 2 -2.33 -7.08 -3.55
CA ARG A 2 -1.14 -7.72 -4.08
C ARG A 2 -0.31 -8.19 -2.89
N ALA A 3 -0.26 -9.49 -2.70
CA ALA A 3 0.38 -10.12 -1.54
C ALA A 3 1.88 -10.37 -1.73
N TYR A 4 2.44 -10.07 -2.89
CA TYR A 4 3.87 -10.24 -3.18
C TYR A 4 4.39 -9.29 -4.26
N ALA A 5 5.71 -9.04 -4.24
CA ALA A 5 6.45 -8.25 -5.24
C ALA A 5 7.90 -8.74 -5.34
N PHE A 6 8.41 -8.91 -6.55
CA PHE A 6 9.83 -9.20 -6.79
C PHE A 6 10.66 -7.93 -6.75
N SER A 7 11.89 -8.03 -6.24
CA SER A 7 12.89 -6.95 -6.34
C SER A 7 13.24 -6.65 -7.79
N PRO A 8 13.73 -5.43 -8.11
CA PRO A 8 14.07 -5.04 -9.48
C PRO A 8 15.08 -5.96 -10.17
N ASP A 9 15.99 -6.57 -9.42
CA ASP A 9 17.00 -7.53 -9.89
C ASP A 9 16.47 -8.99 -9.92
N GLY A 10 15.26 -9.24 -9.39
CA GLY A 10 14.66 -10.57 -9.31
C GLY A 10 15.24 -11.48 -8.23
N GLY A 11 16.20 -11.02 -7.42
CA GLY A 11 16.86 -11.85 -6.40
C GLY A 11 16.05 -12.02 -5.11
N GLN A 12 15.10 -11.14 -4.84
CA GLN A 12 14.30 -11.17 -3.62
C GLN A 12 12.81 -11.10 -3.90
N LEU A 13 12.03 -11.64 -2.96
CA LEU A 13 10.57 -11.61 -2.97
C LEU A 13 10.05 -11.02 -1.67
N ALA A 14 9.38 -9.88 -1.76
CA ALA A 14 8.56 -9.36 -0.68
C ALA A 14 7.16 -10.02 -0.71
N PHE A 15 6.64 -10.48 0.43
CA PHE A 15 5.31 -11.07 0.50
C PHE A 15 4.64 -10.82 1.85
N LEU A 16 3.32 -10.84 1.83
CA LEU A 16 2.48 -10.72 3.02
C LEU A 16 2.06 -12.10 3.53
N ARG A 17 2.19 -12.27 4.85
CA ARG A 17 1.61 -13.40 5.59
C ARG A 17 0.46 -12.88 6.44
N PHE A 18 -0.68 -13.55 6.35
CA PHE A 18 -1.88 -13.23 7.13
C PHE A 18 -2.06 -14.29 8.21
N ASP A 19 -2.14 -13.88 9.46
CA ASP A 19 -2.57 -14.71 10.56
C ASP A 19 -4.04 -14.40 10.85
N GLU A 20 -4.90 -15.35 10.53
CA GLU A 20 -6.35 -15.27 10.69
C GLU A 20 -6.86 -16.13 11.86
N SER A 21 -5.97 -16.59 12.76
CA SER A 21 -6.33 -17.47 13.87
C SER A 21 -7.48 -16.90 14.73
N GLU A 22 -7.41 -15.59 15.02
CA GLU A 22 -8.36 -14.85 15.83
C GLU A 22 -9.53 -14.22 15.04
N VAL A 23 -9.56 -14.38 13.72
CA VAL A 23 -10.63 -13.82 12.87
C VAL A 23 -11.86 -14.71 12.99
N PRO A 24 -13.06 -14.14 13.31
CA PRO A 24 -14.29 -14.90 13.39
C PRO A 24 -14.70 -15.58 12.08
N LEU A 25 -15.38 -16.72 12.21
CA LEU A 25 -15.99 -17.42 11.08
C LEU A 25 -17.36 -16.81 10.78
N MET A 26 -17.58 -16.50 9.51
CA MET A 26 -18.88 -16.13 8.98
C MET A 26 -19.43 -17.27 8.14
N GLU A 27 -20.69 -17.61 8.35
CA GLU A 27 -21.42 -18.59 7.55
C GLU A 27 -22.37 -17.91 6.59
N MET A 28 -22.32 -18.35 5.34
CA MET A 28 -23.25 -17.92 4.31
C MET A 28 -23.86 -19.14 3.61
N MET A 29 -25.09 -18.99 3.15
CA MET A 29 -25.73 -20.01 2.34
C MET A 29 -25.29 -19.85 0.87
N ARG A 30 -24.79 -20.93 0.29
CA ARG A 30 -24.39 -20.97 -1.12
C ARG A 30 -25.54 -21.51 -1.96
N PHE A 31 -26.00 -20.69 -2.92
CA PHE A 31 -27.05 -21.01 -3.88
C PHE A 31 -26.39 -21.36 -5.23
N ASP A 32 -26.01 -22.62 -5.40
CA ASP A 32 -25.28 -23.11 -6.59
C ASP A 32 -26.15 -23.91 -7.58
N GLY A 33 -27.46 -23.67 -7.56
CA GLY A 33 -28.43 -24.30 -8.46
C GLY A 33 -28.77 -25.76 -8.09
N LYS A 34 -28.33 -26.22 -6.90
CA LYS A 34 -28.70 -27.53 -6.37
C LYS A 34 -30.00 -27.48 -5.60
N LEU A 35 -30.68 -28.63 -5.52
CA LEU A 35 -31.95 -28.77 -4.79
C LEU A 35 -31.80 -28.38 -3.30
N TYR A 36 -30.65 -28.72 -2.71
CA TYR A 36 -30.33 -28.40 -1.31
C TYR A 36 -29.14 -27.44 -1.27
N ASN A 37 -29.33 -26.30 -0.60
CA ASN A 37 -28.29 -25.32 -0.34
C ASN A 37 -27.21 -25.88 0.59
N ARG A 38 -26.01 -25.30 0.50
CA ARG A 38 -24.89 -25.67 1.38
C ARG A 38 -24.43 -24.48 2.17
N ALA A 39 -24.07 -24.72 3.43
CA ALA A 39 -23.35 -23.73 4.21
C ALA A 39 -21.93 -23.59 3.66
N TYR A 40 -21.46 -22.33 3.63
CA TYR A 40 -20.09 -21.95 3.27
C TYR A 40 -19.55 -21.05 4.36
N SER A 41 -18.48 -21.49 5.02
CA SER A 41 -17.85 -20.77 6.13
C SER A 41 -16.50 -20.22 5.69
N PHE A 42 -16.21 -18.98 6.07
CA PHE A 42 -14.92 -18.34 5.80
C PHE A 42 -14.61 -17.31 6.89
N LYS A 43 -13.33 -16.95 7.01
CA LYS A 43 -12.88 -15.93 7.94
C LYS A 43 -13.32 -14.56 7.45
N TYR A 44 -14.08 -13.83 8.26
CA TYR A 44 -14.58 -12.50 7.93
C TYR A 44 -14.86 -11.68 9.20
N PRO A 45 -14.04 -10.66 9.48
CA PRO A 45 -14.28 -9.80 10.63
C PRO A 45 -15.39 -8.79 10.30
N LYS A 46 -16.41 -8.73 11.12
CA LYS A 46 -17.39 -7.64 11.08
C LYS A 46 -16.82 -6.39 11.74
N ALA A 47 -17.51 -5.25 11.60
CA ALA A 47 -17.10 -4.00 12.24
C ALA A 47 -16.92 -4.20 13.75
N GLY A 48 -15.77 -3.80 14.28
CA GLY A 48 -15.42 -3.94 15.70
C GLY A 48 -14.82 -5.30 16.10
N GLU A 49 -14.83 -6.31 15.24
CA GLU A 49 -14.20 -7.61 15.50
C GLU A 49 -12.69 -7.60 15.13
N ARG A 50 -11.96 -8.61 15.62
CA ARG A 50 -10.54 -8.77 15.34
C ARG A 50 -10.27 -9.02 13.86
N ASN A 51 -9.32 -8.26 13.33
CA ASN A 51 -8.82 -8.42 11.97
C ASN A 51 -7.67 -9.43 11.92
N SER A 52 -7.29 -9.86 10.71
CA SER A 52 -6.06 -10.62 10.51
C SER A 52 -4.82 -9.80 10.87
N VAL A 53 -3.85 -10.42 11.52
CA VAL A 53 -2.53 -9.82 11.74
C VAL A 53 -1.70 -10.02 10.49
N VAL A 54 -1.29 -8.91 9.87
CA VAL A 54 -0.53 -8.92 8.61
C VAL A 54 0.95 -8.73 8.90
N GLN A 55 1.79 -9.58 8.33
CA GLN A 55 3.24 -9.54 8.45
C GLN A 55 3.87 -9.38 7.07
N LEU A 56 4.87 -8.51 6.96
CA LEU A 56 5.70 -8.36 5.78
C LEU A 56 6.96 -9.20 5.93
N TRP A 57 7.25 -10.00 4.91
CA TRP A 57 8.44 -10.86 4.84
C TRP A 57 9.21 -10.61 3.56
N ILE A 58 10.53 -10.73 3.63
CA ILE A 58 11.43 -10.76 2.48
C ILE A 58 12.06 -12.14 2.42
N ALA A 59 12.01 -12.77 1.25
CA ALA A 59 12.72 -14.02 0.96
C ALA A 59 13.83 -13.77 -0.05
N ASP A 60 15.02 -14.24 0.24
CA ASP A 60 16.11 -14.36 -0.72
C ASP A 60 15.88 -15.61 -1.55
N LEU A 61 15.86 -15.49 -2.87
CA LEU A 61 15.47 -16.57 -3.77
C LEU A 61 16.62 -17.54 -4.10
N GLU A 62 17.86 -17.13 -3.88
CA GLU A 62 19.02 -17.99 -4.08
C GLU A 62 19.24 -18.87 -2.83
N THR A 63 19.23 -18.28 -1.64
CA THR A 63 19.52 -18.98 -0.39
C THR A 63 18.30 -19.59 0.28
N GLY A 64 17.09 -19.11 -0.05
CA GLY A 64 15.84 -19.45 0.64
C GLY A 64 15.68 -18.82 2.02
N ALA A 65 16.62 -17.98 2.45
CA ALA A 65 16.54 -17.27 3.71
C ALA A 65 15.34 -16.32 3.73
N ARG A 66 14.71 -16.16 4.90
CA ARG A 66 13.53 -15.32 5.09
C ARG A 66 13.71 -14.42 6.29
N GLU A 67 13.39 -13.15 6.12
CA GLU A 67 13.42 -12.14 7.17
C GLU A 67 12.05 -11.49 7.31
N ARG A 68 11.59 -11.31 8.54
CA ARG A 68 10.37 -10.55 8.82
C ARG A 68 10.73 -9.08 9.02
N ILE A 69 10.07 -8.21 8.28
CA ILE A 69 10.16 -6.77 8.47
C ILE A 69 9.32 -6.40 9.70
N ASP A 70 9.89 -5.63 10.60
CA ASP A 70 9.17 -5.06 11.73
C ASP A 70 8.22 -3.96 11.23
N THR A 71 6.91 -4.15 11.34
CA THR A 71 5.89 -3.20 10.92
C THR A 71 5.33 -2.36 12.06
N GLY A 72 6.00 -2.39 13.23
CA GLY A 72 5.62 -1.70 14.45
C GLY A 72 4.81 -2.57 15.42
N GLU A 73 4.56 -2.03 16.61
CA GLU A 73 3.86 -2.74 17.70
C GLU A 73 2.35 -2.86 17.46
N GLU A 74 1.77 -1.88 16.71
CA GLU A 74 0.34 -1.92 16.39
C GLU A 74 0.06 -2.99 15.34
N THR A 75 -0.73 -3.98 15.71
CA THR A 75 -1.09 -5.10 14.83
C THR A 75 -2.46 -4.95 14.18
N ASP A 76 -3.34 -4.08 14.71
CA ASP A 76 -4.66 -3.79 14.13
C ASP A 76 -4.54 -2.71 13.04
N GLN A 77 -3.83 -3.04 11.99
CA GLN A 77 -3.50 -2.19 10.85
C GLN A 77 -3.68 -2.94 9.53
N TYR A 78 -3.68 -2.19 8.44
CA TYR A 78 -3.66 -2.77 7.10
C TYR A 78 -2.32 -2.47 6.42
N ILE A 79 -1.83 -3.44 5.65
CA ILE A 79 -0.72 -3.28 4.69
C ILE A 79 -1.31 -3.48 3.28
N PRO A 80 -1.93 -2.43 2.70
CA PRO A 80 -2.66 -2.58 1.45
C PRO A 80 -1.75 -2.84 0.24
N ARG A 81 -0.51 -2.35 0.27
CA ARG A 81 0.46 -2.51 -0.83
C ARG A 81 1.87 -2.67 -0.28
N ILE A 82 2.65 -3.44 -1.03
CA ILE A 82 4.09 -3.62 -0.84
C ILE A 82 4.79 -3.54 -2.18
N GLY A 83 6.07 -3.24 -2.18
CA GLY A 83 6.88 -3.19 -3.40
C GLY A 83 8.33 -2.84 -3.13
N TRP A 84 9.00 -2.41 -4.19
CA TRP A 84 10.41 -2.07 -4.18
C TRP A 84 10.63 -0.70 -4.81
N THR A 85 11.51 0.07 -4.22
CA THR A 85 12.02 1.29 -4.86
C THR A 85 12.86 0.91 -6.08
N PRO A 86 13.09 1.84 -7.03
CA PRO A 86 13.95 1.55 -8.19
C PRO A 86 15.38 1.14 -7.87
N ASP A 87 15.87 1.46 -6.66
CA ASP A 87 17.19 1.05 -6.16
C ASP A 87 17.17 -0.18 -5.23
N GLY A 88 16.05 -0.92 -5.20
CA GLY A 88 15.96 -2.22 -4.56
C GLY A 88 15.69 -2.19 -3.05
N ARG A 89 15.20 -1.09 -2.49
CA ARG A 89 14.73 -1.06 -1.10
C ARG A 89 13.26 -1.47 -1.01
N PRO A 90 12.88 -2.38 -0.08
CA PRO A 90 11.49 -2.70 0.14
C PRO A 90 10.71 -1.48 0.65
N TRP A 91 9.47 -1.37 0.27
CA TRP A 91 8.54 -0.41 0.85
C TRP A 91 7.17 -1.03 1.07
N TYR A 92 6.40 -0.45 1.97
CA TYR A 92 5.02 -0.84 2.21
C TYR A 92 4.16 0.38 2.56
N TYR A 93 2.86 0.26 2.30
CA TYR A 93 1.86 1.16 2.82
C TYR A 93 1.36 0.65 4.16
N ARG A 94 1.18 1.56 5.09
CA ARG A 94 0.51 1.32 6.36
C ARG A 94 -0.74 2.19 6.45
N LEU A 95 -1.86 1.57 6.80
CA LEU A 95 -3.12 2.26 7.02
C LEU A 95 -3.67 1.78 8.37
N ASN A 96 -4.00 2.71 9.25
CA ASN A 96 -4.56 2.36 10.54
C ASN A 96 -5.97 1.76 10.40
N ARG A 97 -6.48 1.11 11.44
CA ARG A 97 -7.80 0.46 11.42
C ARG A 97 -8.94 1.41 11.02
N ARG A 98 -8.89 2.68 11.46
CA ARG A 98 -9.88 3.71 11.11
C ARG A 98 -9.73 4.23 9.67
N GLN A 99 -8.66 3.87 8.98
CA GLN A 99 -8.33 4.30 7.62
C GLN A 99 -8.22 5.82 7.45
N ASN A 100 -7.87 6.53 8.51
CA ASN A 100 -7.70 7.98 8.51
C ASN A 100 -6.24 8.44 8.68
N THR A 101 -5.30 7.48 8.77
CA THR A 101 -3.86 7.73 8.74
C THR A 101 -3.22 6.75 7.78
N PHE A 102 -2.66 7.26 6.71
CA PHE A 102 -1.94 6.53 5.69
C PHE A 102 -0.47 6.91 5.71
N GLU A 103 0.41 5.93 5.62
CA GLU A 103 1.85 6.13 5.56
C GLU A 103 2.46 5.27 4.46
N MET A 104 3.45 5.82 3.76
CA MET A 104 4.38 5.06 2.95
C MET A 104 5.72 4.96 3.68
N ILE A 105 6.17 3.74 3.90
CA ILE A 105 7.38 3.44 4.66
C ILE A 105 8.36 2.74 3.74
N VAL A 106 9.61 3.24 3.69
CA VAL A 106 10.74 2.61 3.00
C VAL A 106 11.64 1.95 4.03
N CYS A 107 11.97 0.68 3.79
CA CYS A 107 12.91 -0.06 4.62
C CYS A 107 14.33 0.25 4.15
N GLU A 108 15.13 0.83 5.03
CA GLU A 108 16.53 1.14 4.79
C GLU A 108 17.40 -0.09 5.15
N PRO A 109 18.63 -0.16 4.64
CA PRO A 109 19.57 -1.20 5.06
C PRO A 109 19.72 -1.30 6.59
N HIS A 110 19.99 -2.51 7.09
CA HIS A 110 20.15 -2.79 8.52
C HIS A 110 18.89 -2.63 9.39
N GLY A 111 17.70 -2.72 8.77
CA GLY A 111 16.43 -2.76 9.48
C GLY A 111 15.86 -1.39 9.89
N ALA A 112 16.55 -0.29 9.60
CA ALA A 112 15.99 1.04 9.80
C ALA A 112 14.78 1.27 8.87
N GLN A 113 13.81 2.06 9.32
CA GLN A 113 12.62 2.37 8.54
C GLN A 113 12.40 3.88 8.50
N ARG A 114 11.91 4.35 7.37
CA ARG A 114 11.62 5.76 7.18
C ARG A 114 10.22 5.95 6.62
N THR A 115 9.36 6.67 7.35
CA THR A 115 8.14 7.20 6.79
C THR A 115 8.49 8.32 5.82
N VAL A 116 8.23 8.10 4.54
CA VAL A 116 8.59 9.03 3.45
C VAL A 116 7.40 9.87 3.00
N TYR A 117 6.19 9.42 3.33
CA TYR A 117 4.95 10.13 3.11
C TYR A 117 3.94 9.75 4.20
N GLU A 118 3.21 10.74 4.69
CA GLU A 118 2.09 10.58 5.63
C GLU A 118 0.92 11.44 5.19
N GLU A 119 -0.28 10.88 5.25
CA GLU A 119 -1.53 11.59 5.05
C GLU A 119 -2.49 11.29 6.21
N ARG A 120 -3.10 12.35 6.73
CA ARG A 120 -4.11 12.27 7.78
C ARG A 120 -5.39 12.95 7.31
N ALA A 121 -6.50 12.25 7.43
CA ALA A 121 -7.81 12.77 7.13
C ALA A 121 -8.69 12.82 8.38
N GLN A 122 -9.65 13.72 8.40
CA GLN A 122 -10.60 13.81 9.51
C GLN A 122 -11.53 12.59 9.56
N GLN A 123 -11.93 12.07 8.42
CA GLN A 123 -12.81 10.89 8.29
C GLN A 123 -12.01 9.67 7.83
N TYR A 124 -11.59 9.62 6.57
CA TYR A 124 -10.79 8.56 5.99
C TYR A 124 -9.94 9.09 4.82
N VAL A 125 -8.82 8.43 4.58
CA VAL A 125 -7.94 8.74 3.44
C VAL A 125 -8.55 8.16 2.17
N GLU A 126 -8.69 9.01 1.15
CA GLU A 126 -9.25 8.60 -0.14
C GLU A 126 -8.22 7.79 -0.93
N ARG A 127 -8.64 6.69 -1.51
CA ARG A 127 -7.89 5.87 -2.48
C ARG A 127 -6.43 5.53 -2.15
N VAL A 128 -6.22 4.50 -1.35
CA VAL A 128 -4.92 3.85 -1.21
C VAL A 128 -4.84 2.65 -2.17
N ASP A 129 -4.38 2.88 -3.40
CA ASP A 129 -4.30 1.90 -4.49
C ASP A 129 -2.92 1.83 -5.14
N ASP A 130 -2.80 1.09 -6.27
CA ASP A 130 -1.55 0.96 -7.03
C ASP A 130 -1.11 2.28 -7.68
N GLY A 131 -2.04 3.21 -7.92
CA GLY A 131 -1.79 4.52 -8.52
C GLY A 131 -1.53 5.64 -7.51
N THR A 132 -1.52 5.35 -6.21
CA THR A 132 -1.27 6.36 -5.17
C THR A 132 0.14 6.93 -5.26
N VAL A 133 1.13 6.07 -5.51
CA VAL A 133 2.55 6.46 -5.63
C VAL A 133 3.14 5.98 -6.96
N THR A 134 3.90 6.85 -7.62
CA THR A 134 4.68 6.53 -8.83
C THR A 134 6.11 7.01 -8.65
N PHE A 135 7.08 6.09 -8.67
CA PHE A 135 8.49 6.46 -8.59
C PHE A 135 8.95 7.17 -9.87
N VAL A 136 9.65 8.29 -9.69
CA VAL A 136 10.30 9.07 -10.76
C VAL A 136 11.73 8.60 -10.94
N ASP A 137 12.44 8.37 -9.85
CA ASP A 137 13.80 7.81 -9.80
C ASP A 137 14.07 7.16 -8.43
N ARG A 138 15.34 6.95 -8.07
CA ARG A 138 15.77 6.30 -6.82
C ARG A 138 15.40 7.07 -5.55
N ASP A 139 15.14 8.38 -5.65
CA ASP A 139 14.85 9.25 -4.50
C ASP A 139 13.50 9.95 -4.62
N ARG A 140 13.02 10.20 -5.85
CA ARG A 140 11.82 10.99 -6.07
C ARG A 140 10.63 10.11 -6.45
N PHE A 141 9.48 10.50 -5.95
CA PHE A 141 8.21 9.87 -6.28
C PHE A 141 7.07 10.90 -6.33
N LEU A 142 6.08 10.61 -7.13
CA LEU A 142 4.82 11.33 -7.20
C LEU A 142 3.80 10.68 -6.28
N VAL A 143 3.05 11.49 -5.57
CA VAL A 143 1.85 11.06 -4.84
C VAL A 143 0.64 11.70 -5.49
N ARG A 144 -0.39 10.91 -5.78
CA ARG A 144 -1.69 11.38 -6.22
C ARG A 144 -2.60 11.47 -4.99
N GLN A 145 -2.91 12.69 -4.57
CA GLN A 145 -3.68 12.96 -3.36
C GLN A 145 -4.66 14.11 -3.53
N GLU A 146 -5.74 14.09 -2.76
CA GLU A 146 -6.79 15.11 -2.73
C GLU A 146 -6.56 16.19 -1.66
N SER A 147 -5.76 15.94 -0.66
CA SER A 147 -5.75 16.49 0.70
C SER A 147 -5.83 18.02 0.87
N HIS A 148 -5.60 18.84 -0.16
CA HIS A 148 -5.50 20.30 0.03
C HIS A 148 -6.43 21.13 -0.86
N THR A 149 -7.02 20.56 -1.88
CA THR A 149 -7.74 21.34 -2.91
C THR A 149 -9.17 20.87 -3.16
N GLY A 150 -9.55 19.70 -2.63
CA GLY A 150 -10.79 19.01 -2.99
C GLY A 150 -10.74 18.32 -4.36
N TYR A 151 -9.58 18.33 -5.02
CA TYR A 151 -9.32 17.65 -6.30
C TYR A 151 -8.06 16.81 -6.21
N MET A 152 -8.04 15.67 -6.88
CA MET A 152 -6.88 14.80 -6.98
C MET A 152 -5.78 15.43 -7.84
N HIS A 153 -4.64 15.72 -7.22
CA HIS A 153 -3.48 16.30 -7.90
C HIS A 153 -2.22 15.51 -7.65
N LEU A 154 -1.16 15.81 -8.44
CA LEU A 154 0.16 15.23 -8.30
C LEU A 154 1.06 16.12 -7.46
N TYR A 155 1.72 15.51 -6.50
CA TYR A 155 2.69 16.13 -5.62
C TYR A 155 4.00 15.35 -5.70
N LEU A 156 5.12 16.06 -5.83
CA LEU A 156 6.45 15.49 -5.90
C LEU A 156 7.08 15.45 -4.52
N TYR A 157 7.58 14.30 -4.14
CA TYR A 157 8.31 14.04 -2.91
C TYR A 157 9.69 13.46 -3.17
N SER A 158 10.58 13.58 -2.20
CA SER A 158 11.87 12.93 -2.12
C SER A 158 11.89 12.02 -0.88
N ILE A 159 12.40 10.81 -1.02
CA ILE A 159 12.61 9.89 0.10
C ILE A 159 13.46 10.53 1.19
N ARG A 160 14.46 11.33 0.80
CA ARG A 160 15.41 11.97 1.73
C ARG A 160 14.92 13.29 2.30
N ARG A 161 14.21 14.12 1.50
CA ARG A 161 13.89 15.53 1.82
C ARG A 161 12.41 15.77 2.09
N GLY A 162 11.53 14.79 1.84
CA GLY A 162 10.08 14.96 1.97
C GLY A 162 9.47 15.73 0.80
N PHE A 163 8.45 16.55 1.05
CA PHE A 163 7.73 17.32 0.03
C PHE A 163 8.65 18.25 -0.75
N LEU A 164 8.55 18.25 -2.08
CA LEU A 164 9.32 19.10 -2.98
C LEU A 164 8.45 20.14 -3.69
N ALA A 165 7.33 19.70 -4.32
CA ALA A 165 6.48 20.59 -5.10
C ALA A 165 5.11 19.99 -5.37
N GLN A 166 4.10 20.85 -5.56
CA GLN A 166 2.86 20.50 -6.24
C GLN A 166 3.09 20.56 -7.76
N VAL A 167 2.80 19.48 -8.47
CA VAL A 167 3.06 19.34 -9.92
C VAL A 167 1.86 19.81 -10.75
N THR A 168 0.65 19.45 -10.32
CA THR A 168 -0.60 19.83 -11.00
C THR A 168 -1.52 20.60 -10.06
N LYS A 169 -2.32 21.52 -10.60
CA LYS A 169 -3.28 22.32 -9.83
C LYS A 169 -4.42 22.78 -10.73
N GLY A 170 -5.59 23.00 -10.16
CA GLY A 170 -6.78 23.48 -10.89
C GLY A 170 -8.07 22.97 -10.28
N ALA A 171 -9.21 23.33 -10.87
CA ALA A 171 -10.52 22.81 -10.49
C ALA A 171 -10.86 21.56 -11.35
N TRP A 172 -9.96 20.62 -11.39
CA TRP A 172 -10.02 19.37 -12.13
C TRP A 172 -9.15 18.31 -11.46
N GLU A 173 -9.28 17.04 -11.82
CA GLU A 173 -8.60 15.91 -11.19
C GLU A 173 -7.61 15.22 -12.10
N VAL A 174 -6.51 14.75 -11.54
CA VAL A 174 -5.67 13.71 -12.15
C VAL A 174 -6.27 12.35 -11.84
N THR A 175 -6.70 11.63 -12.86
CA THR A 175 -7.33 10.32 -12.71
C THR A 175 -6.31 9.17 -12.71
N ALA A 176 -5.19 9.32 -13.43
CA ALA A 176 -4.12 8.32 -13.46
C ALA A 176 -2.78 8.94 -13.88
N VAL A 177 -1.68 8.38 -13.39
CA VAL A 177 -0.35 8.58 -13.95
C VAL A 177 -0.09 7.48 -14.98
N VAL A 178 0.23 7.86 -16.20
CA VAL A 178 0.53 6.93 -17.30
C VAL A 178 2.00 6.52 -17.28
N GLY A 179 2.90 7.47 -16.94
CA GLY A 179 4.33 7.21 -16.85
C GLY A 179 5.17 8.46 -16.63
N THR A 180 6.48 8.25 -16.49
CA THR A 180 7.46 9.33 -16.36
C THR A 180 8.79 8.93 -17.00
N ASP A 181 9.53 9.91 -17.52
CA ASP A 181 10.91 9.78 -18.00
C ASP A 181 11.95 10.39 -17.02
N GLY A 182 11.50 10.69 -15.79
CA GLY A 182 12.33 11.33 -14.77
C GLY A 182 12.37 12.86 -14.83
N LYS A 183 11.91 13.46 -15.93
CA LYS A 183 11.82 14.91 -16.15
C LYS A 183 10.39 15.36 -16.41
N ARG A 184 9.60 14.54 -17.09
CA ARG A 184 8.20 14.78 -17.44
C ARG A 184 7.34 13.67 -16.87
N VAL A 185 6.08 13.98 -16.63
CA VAL A 185 5.05 13.03 -16.25
C VAL A 185 3.91 13.10 -17.26
N TRP A 186 3.43 11.94 -17.69
CA TRP A 186 2.22 11.81 -18.51
C TRP A 186 1.09 11.31 -17.61
N TYR A 187 -0.03 12.00 -17.63
CA TYR A 187 -1.17 11.68 -16.78
C TYR A 187 -2.49 11.88 -17.54
N LEU A 188 -3.55 11.31 -17.01
CA LEU A 188 -4.91 11.55 -17.45
C LEU A 188 -5.58 12.50 -16.46
N SER A 189 -6.39 13.43 -16.98
CA SER A 189 -7.11 14.41 -16.18
C SER A 189 -8.52 14.63 -16.67
N THR A 190 -9.31 15.30 -15.87
CA THR A 190 -10.67 15.78 -16.21
C THR A 190 -10.68 17.24 -16.68
N GLU A 191 -9.51 17.81 -16.96
CA GLU A 191 -9.34 19.16 -17.48
C GLU A 191 -10.00 19.35 -18.83
#